data_c8ea716cf3f3434686c2d851eb8a73c7
#
_entry.id   c8ea716cf3f3434686c2d851eb8a73c7
#
_cell.length_a   1.000
_cell.length_b   1.000
_cell.length_c   1.000
_cell.angle_alpha   90.00
_cell.angle_beta   90.00
_cell.angle_gamma   90.00
#
_symmetry.space_group_name_H-M   'P 1'
#
loop_
_entity.id
_entity.type
_entity.pdbx_description
1 polymer ?
#
loop_
_entity_poly.entity_id
_entity_poly.type
_entity_poly.pdbx_seq_one_letter_code
_entity_poly.pdbx_strand_id
1 'polypeptide(L)'
;MLIAIIAHVGKKAEMVQFLNENAEILHQNEIELVSTGTTGTKVEKAGFKVDKMLSGPLGGDAQIASLVASGKCGMVIFFRDPLEKHPHEPDISMLMRLCDVHDVPLATNPSSANLLLKGVNFS
;
A
#
# COMPACT_ATOMS: atom_id res chain seq x y z
N MET A 1 11.79 3.78 6.10
CA MET A 1 11.26 3.14 4.87
C MET A 1 9.87 3.68 4.58
N LEU A 2 9.60 4.02 3.34
CA LEU A 2 8.27 4.42 2.90
C LEU A 2 7.53 3.19 2.34
N ILE A 3 6.35 2.91 2.90
CA ILE A 3 5.48 1.81 2.44
C ILE A 3 4.21 2.40 1.87
N ALA A 4 3.87 2.00 0.65
CA ALA A 4 2.60 2.38 0.03
C ALA A 4 1.52 1.38 0.40
N ILE A 5 0.36 1.88 0.82
CA ILE A 5 -0.79 1.06 1.15
C ILE A 5 -1.99 1.47 0.29
N ILE A 6 -2.59 0.50 -0.35
CA ILE A 6 -3.73 0.68 -1.24
C ILE A 6 -4.73 -0.43 -0.95
N ALA A 7 -6.02 -0.11 -0.95
CA ALA A 7 -7.06 -1.12 -0.81
C ALA A 7 -8.26 -0.76 -1.66
N HIS A 8 -8.80 -1.74 -2.38
CA HIS A 8 -10.09 -1.60 -3.04
C HIS A 8 -11.20 -1.40 -2.01
N VAL A 9 -12.34 -0.84 -2.42
CA VAL A 9 -13.42 -0.47 -1.50
C VAL A 9 -13.77 -1.59 -0.53
N GLY A 10 -13.93 -2.81 -1.04
CA GLY A 10 -14.27 -3.97 -0.21
C GLY A 10 -13.14 -4.50 0.68
N LYS A 11 -11.95 -3.92 0.60
CA LYS A 11 -10.76 -4.38 1.33
C LYS A 11 -10.19 -3.35 2.30
N LYS A 12 -10.82 -2.19 2.43
CA LYS A 12 -10.30 -1.13 3.30
C LYS A 12 -10.32 -1.51 4.78
N ALA A 13 -11.36 -2.23 5.22
CA ALA A 13 -11.44 -2.71 6.61
C ALA A 13 -10.29 -3.68 6.91
N GLU A 14 -9.94 -4.55 5.96
CA GLU A 14 -8.82 -5.48 6.12
C GLU A 14 -7.49 -4.73 6.20
N MET A 15 -7.35 -3.64 5.46
CA MET A 15 -6.13 -2.81 5.54
C MET A 15 -5.99 -2.18 6.92
N VAL A 16 -7.06 -1.62 7.47
CA VAL A 16 -7.05 -1.04 8.82
C VAL A 16 -6.71 -2.11 9.86
N GLN A 17 -7.31 -3.28 9.76
CA GLN A 17 -7.02 -4.40 10.66
C GLN A 17 -5.56 -4.81 10.59
N PHE A 18 -5.01 -4.92 9.38
CA PHE A 18 -3.61 -5.26 9.16
C PHE A 18 -2.68 -4.24 9.83
N LEU A 19 -2.97 -2.95 9.67
CA LEU A 19 -2.15 -1.90 10.26
C LEU A 19 -2.25 -1.92 11.79
N ASN A 20 -3.44 -2.16 12.35
CA ASN A 20 -3.62 -2.26 13.80
C ASN A 20 -2.83 -3.44 14.38
N GLU A 21 -2.85 -4.59 13.71
CA GLU A 21 -2.13 -5.78 14.14
C GLU A 21 -0.61 -5.59 14.08
N ASN A 22 -0.14 -4.70 13.23
CA ASN A 22 1.29 -4.45 13.02
C ASN A 22 1.73 -3.06 13.49
N ALA A 23 0.90 -2.38 14.27
CA ALA A 23 1.16 -0.99 14.69
C ALA A 23 2.50 -0.84 15.42
N GLU A 24 2.85 -1.80 16.26
CA GLU A 24 4.09 -1.77 17.02
C GLU A 24 5.32 -1.84 16.08
N ILE A 25 5.27 -2.76 15.11
CA ILE A 25 6.35 -2.89 14.12
C ILE A 25 6.51 -1.60 13.32
N LEU A 26 5.39 -1.03 12.88
CA LEU A 26 5.39 0.21 12.10
C LEU A 26 6.01 1.37 12.91
N HIS A 27 5.62 1.49 14.16
CA HIS A 27 6.09 2.57 15.02
C HIS A 27 7.56 2.41 15.41
N GLN A 28 7.99 1.22 15.83
CA GLN A 28 9.36 0.96 16.27
C GLN A 28 10.39 1.15 15.17
N ASN A 29 9.99 0.98 13.92
CA ASN A 29 10.90 1.03 12.78
C ASN A 29 10.76 2.30 11.95
N GLU A 30 10.04 3.29 12.48
CA GLU A 30 9.85 4.60 11.84
C GLU A 30 9.37 4.48 10.40
N ILE A 31 8.41 3.57 10.17
CA ILE A 31 7.85 3.37 8.83
C ILE A 31 6.91 4.52 8.51
N GLU A 32 7.13 5.14 7.36
CA GLU A 32 6.25 6.15 6.81
C GLU A 32 5.26 5.48 5.86
N LEU A 33 4.01 5.93 5.89
CA LEU A 33 2.95 5.40 5.05
C LEU A 33 2.53 6.42 4.01
N VAL A 34 2.32 5.96 2.79
CA VAL A 34 1.68 6.72 1.71
C VAL A 34 0.54 5.89 1.16
N SER A 35 -0.55 6.51 0.77
CA SER A 35 -1.72 5.78 0.27
C SER A 35 -2.43 6.54 -0.84
N THR A 36 -3.31 5.85 -1.55
CA THR A 36 -4.33 6.50 -2.37
C THR A 36 -5.38 7.15 -1.45
N GLY A 37 -6.11 8.14 -1.98
CA GLY A 37 -6.90 9.05 -1.15
C GLY A 37 -7.96 8.41 -0.26
N THR A 38 -8.80 7.54 -0.82
CA THR A 38 -9.89 6.93 -0.03
C THR A 38 -9.36 5.92 0.99
N THR A 39 -8.32 5.16 0.65
CA THR A 39 -7.64 4.27 1.60
C THR A 39 -7.04 5.10 2.74
N GLY A 40 -6.35 6.18 2.40
CA GLY A 40 -5.72 7.05 3.39
C GLY A 40 -6.69 7.68 4.35
N THR A 41 -7.87 8.07 3.88
CA THR A 41 -8.91 8.63 4.74
C THR A 41 -9.35 7.62 5.81
N LYS A 42 -9.54 6.36 5.44
CA LYS A 42 -9.89 5.29 6.40
C LYS A 42 -8.76 5.02 7.39
N VAL A 43 -7.53 4.98 6.90
CA VAL A 43 -6.34 4.72 7.72
C VAL A 43 -6.13 5.86 8.72
N GLU A 44 -6.29 7.10 8.28
CA GLU A 44 -6.16 8.28 9.12
C GLU A 44 -7.21 8.28 10.24
N LYS A 45 -8.45 7.92 9.92
CA LYS A 45 -9.53 7.80 10.93
C LYS A 45 -9.23 6.73 11.97
N ALA A 46 -8.44 5.72 11.62
CA ALA A 46 -8.02 4.66 12.54
C ALA A 46 -6.83 5.08 13.41
N GLY A 47 -6.32 6.29 13.25
CA GLY A 47 -5.27 6.85 14.10
C GLY A 47 -3.85 6.78 13.51
N PHE A 48 -3.70 6.38 12.26
CA PHE A 48 -2.39 6.31 11.61
C PHE A 48 -2.09 7.59 10.84
N LYS A 49 -0.84 8.01 10.90
CA LYS A 49 -0.35 9.10 10.06
C LYS A 49 -0.02 8.55 8.68
N VAL A 50 -0.57 9.15 7.64
CA VAL A 50 -0.39 8.71 6.26
C VAL A 50 -0.43 9.90 5.32
N ASP A 51 0.46 9.90 4.31
CA ASP A 51 0.42 10.87 3.23
C ASP A 51 -0.54 10.35 2.15
N LYS A 52 -1.53 11.16 1.80
CA LYS A 52 -2.57 10.77 0.86
C LYS A 52 -2.30 11.31 -0.54
N MET A 53 -2.29 10.42 -1.53
CA MET A 53 -2.30 10.78 -2.94
C MET A 53 -3.75 10.89 -3.42
N LEU A 54 -3.97 11.07 -4.72
CA LEU A 54 -5.31 11.03 -5.31
C LEU A 54 -5.93 9.64 -5.09
N SER A 55 -7.26 9.54 -5.19
CA SER A 55 -7.91 8.22 -5.19
C SER A 55 -7.49 7.42 -6.44
N GLY A 56 -7.60 6.07 -6.37
CA GLY A 56 -7.15 5.21 -7.46
C GLY A 56 -7.68 5.60 -8.83
N PRO A 57 -9.02 5.71 -9.02
CA PRO A 57 -9.59 6.09 -10.31
C PRO A 57 -9.17 7.46 -10.84
N LEU A 58 -8.67 8.33 -9.98
CA LEU A 58 -8.22 9.67 -10.36
C LEU A 58 -6.70 9.75 -10.57
N GLY A 59 -6.01 8.61 -10.59
CA GLY A 59 -4.58 8.55 -10.85
C GLY A 59 -3.71 8.32 -9.62
N GLY A 60 -4.29 8.01 -8.46
CA GLY A 60 -3.52 7.72 -7.24
C GLY A 60 -2.56 6.55 -7.40
N ASP A 61 -2.98 5.50 -8.11
CA ASP A 61 -2.12 4.34 -8.36
C ASP A 61 -0.90 4.72 -9.20
N ALA A 62 -1.08 5.64 -10.16
CA ALA A 62 0.02 6.13 -10.98
C ALA A 62 1.00 6.98 -10.16
N GLN A 63 0.49 7.77 -9.20
CA GLN A 63 1.34 8.53 -8.29
C GLN A 63 2.20 7.60 -7.42
N ILE A 64 1.62 6.53 -6.90
CA ILE A 64 2.35 5.51 -6.14
C ILE A 64 3.39 4.83 -7.04
N ALA A 65 3.01 4.49 -8.28
CA ALA A 65 3.93 3.89 -9.24
C ALA A 65 5.16 4.78 -9.50
N SER A 66 4.97 6.10 -9.53
CA SER A 66 6.07 7.05 -9.65
C SER A 66 7.04 6.97 -8.46
N LEU A 67 6.53 6.80 -7.26
CA LEU A 67 7.36 6.64 -6.06
C LEU A 67 8.17 5.33 -6.12
N VAL A 68 7.57 4.27 -6.62
CA VAL A 68 8.26 2.99 -6.84
C VAL A 68 9.38 3.18 -7.88
N ALA A 69 9.06 3.75 -9.03
CA ALA A 69 10.01 3.92 -10.13
C ALA A 69 11.18 4.84 -9.77
N SER A 70 10.95 5.82 -8.89
CA SER A 70 12.00 6.77 -8.47
C SER A 70 12.82 6.28 -7.27
N GLY A 71 12.56 5.07 -6.78
CA GLY A 71 13.29 4.50 -5.66
C GLY A 71 12.91 5.05 -4.28
N LYS A 72 11.81 5.79 -4.19
CA LYS A 72 11.36 6.40 -2.92
C LYS A 72 10.48 5.47 -2.10
N CYS A 73 9.81 4.50 -2.73
CA CYS A 73 8.94 3.55 -2.06
C CYS A 73 9.63 2.19 -1.97
N GLY A 74 9.73 1.65 -0.76
CA GLY A 74 10.44 0.39 -0.50
C GLY A 74 9.57 -0.85 -0.43
N MET A 75 8.24 -0.68 -0.38
CA MET A 75 7.30 -1.81 -0.34
C MET A 75 5.91 -1.32 -0.73
N VAL A 76 5.16 -2.14 -1.43
CA VAL A 76 3.76 -1.85 -1.77
C VAL A 76 2.87 -2.94 -1.19
N ILE A 77 1.84 -2.53 -0.46
CA ILE A 77 0.81 -3.42 0.06
C ILE A 77 -0.51 -3.01 -0.58
N PHE A 78 -1.01 -3.84 -1.48
CA PHE A 78 -2.21 -3.55 -2.25
C PHE A 78 -3.25 -4.65 -2.05
N PHE A 79 -4.20 -4.44 -1.15
CA PHE A 79 -5.27 -5.40 -0.92
C PHE A 79 -6.31 -5.29 -2.03
N ARG A 80 -6.17 -6.16 -3.01
CA ARG A 80 -7.02 -6.19 -4.20
C ARG A 80 -8.29 -6.98 -3.95
N ASP A 81 -9.37 -6.55 -4.60
CA ASP A 81 -10.57 -7.37 -4.73
C ASP A 81 -10.44 -8.17 -6.03
N PRO A 82 -10.16 -9.48 -5.98
CA PRO A 82 -9.90 -10.25 -7.19
C PRO A 82 -11.17 -10.58 -7.97
N LEU A 83 -12.34 -10.32 -7.38
CA LEU A 83 -13.63 -10.70 -7.96
C LEU A 83 -14.35 -9.54 -8.64
N GLU A 84 -13.82 -8.33 -8.55
CA GLU A 84 -14.42 -7.14 -9.14
C GLU A 84 -13.50 -6.49 -10.17
N LYS A 85 -14.13 -5.84 -11.16
CA LYS A 85 -13.41 -5.02 -12.13
C LYS A 85 -13.43 -3.57 -11.67
N HIS A 86 -12.34 -2.86 -11.93
CA HIS A 86 -12.18 -1.48 -11.54
C HIS A 86 -11.84 -0.62 -12.78
N PRO A 87 -12.33 0.62 -12.85
CA PRO A 87 -12.07 1.48 -14.02
C PRO A 87 -10.60 1.85 -14.19
N HIS A 88 -9.78 1.68 -13.15
CA HIS A 88 -8.35 2.00 -13.17
C HIS A 88 -7.45 0.76 -13.25
N GLU A 89 -7.96 -0.36 -13.80
CA GLU A 89 -7.17 -1.58 -13.99
C GLU A 89 -5.84 -1.37 -14.73
N PRO A 90 -5.76 -0.52 -15.79
CA PRO A 90 -4.47 -0.25 -16.43
C PRO A 90 -3.44 0.35 -15.48
N ASP A 91 -3.85 1.24 -14.59
CA ASP A 91 -2.95 1.85 -13.61
C ASP A 91 -2.49 0.83 -12.57
N ILE A 92 -3.40 -0.06 -12.15
CA ILE A 92 -3.08 -1.15 -11.23
C ILE A 92 -2.04 -2.07 -11.84
N SER A 93 -2.25 -2.47 -13.10
CA SER A 93 -1.31 -3.33 -13.82
C SER A 93 0.06 -2.66 -13.98
N MET A 94 0.09 -1.36 -14.26
CA MET A 94 1.32 -0.59 -14.35
C MET A 94 2.06 -0.58 -13.02
N LEU A 95 1.37 -0.32 -11.92
CA LEU A 95 1.97 -0.31 -10.59
C LEU A 95 2.61 -1.66 -10.26
N MET A 96 1.88 -2.75 -10.50
CA MET A 96 2.40 -4.09 -10.25
C MET A 96 3.63 -4.39 -11.10
N ARG A 97 3.59 -4.02 -12.38
CA ARG A 97 4.72 -4.21 -13.29
C ARG A 97 5.95 -3.43 -12.80
N LEU A 98 5.77 -2.20 -12.36
CA LEU A 98 6.88 -1.39 -11.89
C LEU A 98 7.49 -1.91 -10.58
N CYS A 99 6.70 -2.53 -9.72
CA CYS A 99 7.25 -3.22 -8.55
C CYS A 99 8.21 -4.34 -8.99
N ASP A 100 7.83 -5.12 -10.02
CA ASP A 100 8.70 -6.17 -10.54
C ASP A 100 9.93 -5.61 -11.25
N VAL A 101 9.76 -4.56 -12.05
CA VAL A 101 10.88 -3.92 -12.77
C VAL A 101 11.93 -3.38 -11.80
N HIS A 102 11.49 -2.80 -10.69
CA HIS A 102 12.38 -2.16 -9.71
C HIS A 102 12.68 -3.03 -8.49
N ASP A 103 12.25 -4.29 -8.52
CA ASP A 103 12.49 -5.25 -7.44
C ASP A 103 11.97 -4.74 -6.08
N VAL A 104 10.78 -4.17 -6.09
CA VAL A 104 10.10 -3.68 -4.88
C VAL A 104 9.11 -4.74 -4.40
N PRO A 105 9.18 -5.17 -3.14
CA PRO A 105 8.23 -6.15 -2.61
C PRO A 105 6.79 -5.68 -2.73
N LEU A 106 5.91 -6.58 -3.19
CA LEU A 106 4.49 -6.31 -3.37
C LEU A 106 3.68 -7.42 -2.71
N ALA A 107 2.76 -7.04 -1.82
CA ALA A 107 1.80 -7.96 -1.24
C ALA A 107 0.39 -7.57 -1.68
N THR A 108 -0.42 -8.55 -2.10
CA THR A 108 -1.79 -8.30 -2.58
C THR A 108 -2.86 -8.87 -1.65
N ASN A 109 -2.47 -9.42 -0.53
CA ASN A 109 -3.39 -9.94 0.49
C ASN A 109 -2.73 -9.87 1.87
N PRO A 110 -3.53 -9.99 2.95
CA PRO A 110 -3.00 -9.86 4.31
C PRO A 110 -1.91 -10.86 4.68
N SER A 111 -2.02 -12.11 4.23
CA SER A 111 -1.01 -13.14 4.54
C SER A 111 0.35 -12.77 3.99
N SER A 112 0.40 -12.37 2.72
CA SER A 112 1.66 -11.93 2.09
C SER A 112 2.19 -10.67 2.77
N ALA A 113 1.32 -9.72 3.08
CA ALA A 113 1.71 -8.46 3.72
C ALA A 113 2.33 -8.72 5.10
N ASN A 114 1.75 -9.61 5.90
CA ASN A 114 2.29 -9.96 7.21
C ASN A 114 3.68 -10.59 7.10
N LEU A 115 3.86 -11.50 6.13
CA LEU A 115 5.16 -12.14 5.92
C LEU A 115 6.21 -11.12 5.45
N LEU A 116 5.86 -10.24 4.53
CA LEU A 116 6.79 -9.21 4.06
C LEU A 116 7.20 -8.27 5.17
N LEU A 117 6.24 -7.82 5.97
CA LEU A 117 6.52 -6.87 7.03
C LEU A 117 7.43 -7.47 8.11
N LYS A 118 7.21 -8.74 8.46
CA LYS A 118 8.07 -9.47 9.40
C LYS A 118 9.47 -9.69 8.83
N GLY A 119 9.59 -9.79 7.51
CA GLY A 119 10.88 -10.00 6.84
C GLY A 119 11.72 -8.75 6.67
N VAL A 120 11.16 -7.57 6.93
CA VAL A 120 11.93 -6.33 6.86
C VAL A 120 12.95 -6.35 7.99
N ASN A 121 14.21 -6.24 7.63
CA ASN A 121 15.27 -6.21 8.62
C ASN A 121 15.50 -4.78 9.10
N PHE A 122 15.15 -4.55 10.35
CA PHE A 122 15.26 -3.24 10.98
C PHE A 122 16.45 -3.18 11.96
N SER A 123 17.45 -3.94 11.66
CA SER A 123 18.65 -3.93 12.49
C SER A 123 19.36 -2.57 12.50
#